data_2d2e4f19f15264eb3b1bc205986ad9c8
#
_entry.id   2d2e4f19f15264eb3b1bc205986ad9c8
#
_cell.length_a   1.000
_cell.length_b   1.000
_cell.length_c   1.000
_cell.angle_alpha   90.00
_cell.angle_beta   90.00
_cell.angle_gamma   90.00
#
_symmetry.space_group_name_H-M   'P 1'
#
loop_
_entity.id
_entity.type
_entity.pdbx_description
1 polymer ?
#
loop_
_entity_poly.entity_id
_entity_poly.type
_entity_poly.pdbx_seq_one_letter_code
_entity_poly.pdbx_strand_id
1 'polypeptide(L)'
;MRALGANTGDAAHGVLTDQPGVLVLAIENALFEVDWADVGNRRPLHRLEPDGTGNRSNDGRVDPAGRFVLGTMYEDAAAGRTTGSLYRVDEQVTALRTGIGIPNGLAFDAQRGLVYW
;
A
#
# COMPACT_ATOMS: atom_id res chain seq x y z
N MET A 1 3.92 -11.40 -13.67
CA MET A 1 4.39 -10.69 -12.46
C MET A 1 5.51 -11.52 -11.82
N ARG A 2 6.70 -10.98 -11.74
CA ARG A 2 7.80 -11.65 -11.04
C ARG A 2 7.62 -11.37 -9.54
N ALA A 3 7.62 -12.43 -8.71
CA ALA A 3 7.71 -12.25 -7.28
C ALA A 3 8.99 -11.49 -6.93
N LEU A 4 8.88 -10.39 -6.23
CA LEU A 4 10.03 -9.68 -5.68
C LEU A 4 10.71 -10.60 -4.67
N GLY A 5 11.98 -10.88 -4.89
CA GLY A 5 12.75 -11.80 -4.05
C GLY A 5 12.88 -11.29 -2.60
N ALA A 6 13.23 -12.19 -1.71
CA ALA A 6 13.24 -12.08 -0.25
C ALA A 6 14.10 -10.95 0.37
N ASN A 7 14.71 -10.07 -0.42
CA ASN A 7 15.58 -8.99 0.05
C ASN A 7 14.99 -7.58 -0.05
N THR A 8 13.68 -7.46 -0.28
CA THR A 8 13.02 -6.15 -0.42
C THR A 8 12.50 -5.60 0.91
N GLY A 9 12.79 -6.25 2.04
CA GLY A 9 12.11 -6.00 3.31
C GLY A 9 10.69 -6.58 3.26
N ASP A 10 9.86 -6.28 4.21
CA ASP A 10 8.47 -6.75 4.28
C ASP A 10 7.56 -5.95 3.32
N ALA A 11 7.86 -6.02 2.00
CA ALA A 11 7.03 -5.39 0.98
C ALA A 11 5.70 -6.11 0.89
N ALA A 12 4.62 -5.40 1.22
CA ALA A 12 3.28 -5.95 1.17
C ALA A 12 2.69 -5.89 -0.23
N HIS A 13 2.95 -4.81 -0.99
CA HIS A 13 2.36 -4.60 -2.31
C HIS A 13 3.19 -3.65 -3.17
N GLY A 14 3.16 -3.89 -4.49
CA GLY A 14 3.81 -3.02 -5.48
C GLY A 14 2.88 -2.72 -6.64
N VAL A 15 2.97 -1.52 -7.18
CA VAL A 15 2.21 -1.07 -8.35
C VAL A 15 3.13 -0.47 -9.40
N LEU A 16 2.74 -0.64 -10.66
CA LEU A 16 3.40 -0.01 -11.79
C LEU A 16 3.07 1.48 -11.83
N THR A 17 4.04 2.29 -12.25
CA THR A 17 3.84 3.70 -12.57
C THR A 17 3.68 3.90 -14.08
N ASP A 18 3.42 5.12 -14.52
CA ASP A 18 3.43 5.52 -15.93
C ASP A 18 4.85 5.64 -16.50
N GLN A 19 5.88 5.61 -15.64
CA GLN A 19 7.28 5.60 -16.06
C GLN A 19 7.77 4.16 -16.25
N PRO A 20 8.25 3.77 -17.44
CA PRO A 20 8.79 2.44 -17.68
C PRO A 20 9.92 2.10 -16.70
N GLY A 21 9.85 0.91 -16.09
CA GLY A 21 10.86 0.43 -15.15
C GLY A 21 10.75 1.00 -13.73
N VAL A 22 9.78 1.86 -13.46
CA VAL A 22 9.57 2.46 -12.14
C VAL A 22 8.34 1.88 -11.46
N LEU A 23 8.51 1.45 -10.22
CA LEU A 23 7.46 0.92 -9.35
C LEU A 23 7.26 1.80 -8.13
N VAL A 24 6.08 1.73 -7.54
CA VAL A 24 5.86 2.14 -6.15
C VAL A 24 5.66 0.90 -5.30
N LEU A 25 6.46 0.77 -4.25
CA LEU A 25 6.36 -0.32 -3.26
C LEU A 25 5.86 0.20 -1.92
N ALA A 26 4.90 -0.50 -1.36
CA ALA A 26 4.50 -0.36 0.04
C ALA A 26 5.35 -1.30 0.91
N ILE A 27 6.15 -0.73 1.80
CA ILE A 27 7.03 -1.46 2.71
C ILE A 27 6.73 -0.96 4.12
N GLU A 28 6.39 -1.87 5.01
CA GLU A 28 5.93 -1.53 6.35
C GLU A 28 4.78 -0.50 6.31
N ASN A 29 5.01 0.73 6.76
CA ASN A 29 4.02 1.81 6.77
C ASN A 29 4.38 2.99 5.85
N ALA A 30 5.23 2.76 4.85
CA ALA A 30 5.70 3.80 3.94
C ALA A 30 5.68 3.33 2.48
N LEU A 31 5.66 4.31 1.58
CA LEU A 31 5.75 4.10 0.14
C LEU A 31 7.10 4.57 -0.39
N PHE A 32 7.65 3.80 -1.30
CA PHE A 32 8.92 4.07 -1.96
C PHE A 32 8.77 3.97 -3.47
N GLU A 33 9.43 4.86 -4.18
CA GLU A 33 9.68 4.72 -5.61
C GLU A 33 10.95 3.89 -5.82
N VAL A 34 10.90 2.94 -6.72
CA VAL A 34 11.95 1.94 -6.92
C VAL A 34 12.17 1.73 -8.41
N ASP A 35 13.43 1.72 -8.83
CA ASP A 35 13.81 1.23 -10.14
C ASP A 35 13.75 -0.31 -10.14
N TRP A 36 13.03 -0.88 -11.11
CA TRP A 36 12.92 -2.33 -11.26
C TRP A 36 14.28 -3.02 -11.45
N ALA A 37 15.23 -2.34 -12.11
CA ALA A 37 16.56 -2.87 -12.34
C ALA A 37 17.45 -2.85 -11.10
N ASP A 38 17.12 -1.98 -10.10
CA ASP A 38 17.87 -1.83 -8.85
C ASP A 38 16.93 -1.58 -7.67
N VAL A 39 16.29 -2.65 -7.21
CA VAL A 39 15.27 -2.61 -6.11
C VAL A 39 15.86 -2.16 -4.78
N GLY A 40 17.18 -2.27 -4.60
CA GLY A 40 17.88 -1.76 -3.41
C GLY A 40 17.95 -0.24 -3.37
N ASN A 41 17.87 0.42 -4.51
CA ASN A 41 17.87 1.89 -4.61
C ASN A 41 16.43 2.41 -4.54
N ARG A 42 16.03 2.82 -3.34
CA ARG A 42 14.66 3.25 -3.00
C ARG A 42 14.61 4.72 -2.67
N ARG A 43 13.67 5.43 -3.25
CA ARG A 43 13.38 6.82 -2.93
C ARG A 43 12.09 6.92 -2.11
N PRO A 44 12.12 7.42 -0.86
CA PRO A 44 10.90 7.61 -0.08
C PRO A 44 9.93 8.57 -0.78
N LEU A 45 8.64 8.19 -0.83
CA LEU A 45 7.55 9.02 -1.36
C LEU A 45 6.65 9.55 -0.26
N HIS A 46 6.05 8.65 0.50
CA HIS A 46 5.06 8.97 1.51
C HIS A 46 5.20 8.05 2.72
N ARG A 47 4.92 8.58 3.88
CA ARG A 47 4.64 7.80 5.07
C ARG A 47 3.12 7.70 5.26
N LEU A 48 2.59 6.50 5.48
CA LEU A 48 1.16 6.27 5.70
C LEU A 48 0.78 6.56 7.15
N GLU A 49 1.61 6.10 8.07
CA GLU A 49 1.38 6.20 9.51
C GLU A 49 2.66 6.54 10.26
N PRO A 50 2.55 7.14 11.46
CA PRO A 50 3.70 7.35 12.34
C PRO A 50 4.36 6.03 12.75
N ASP A 51 5.63 6.09 13.14
CA ASP A 51 6.33 4.96 13.74
C ASP A 51 5.67 4.56 15.08
N GLY A 52 5.76 3.28 15.40
CA GLY A 52 5.29 2.74 16.68
C GLY A 52 3.82 2.37 16.72
N THR A 53 3.07 2.47 15.62
CA THR A 53 1.68 2.00 15.57
C THR A 53 1.57 0.48 15.66
N GLY A 54 2.63 -0.23 15.24
CA GLY A 54 2.62 -1.68 15.05
C GLY A 54 1.84 -2.12 13.82
N ASN A 55 1.46 -1.17 12.96
CA ASN A 55 0.79 -1.45 11.70
C ASN A 55 1.80 -1.59 10.56
N ARG A 56 1.42 -2.38 9.57
CA ARG A 56 2.10 -2.51 8.28
C ARG A 56 1.10 -2.45 7.13
N SER A 57 1.57 -2.15 5.94
CA SER A 57 0.78 -2.28 4.72
C SER A 57 0.38 -3.74 4.49
N ASN A 58 -0.78 -3.96 3.91
CA ASN A 58 -1.26 -5.29 3.56
C ASN A 58 -1.58 -5.35 2.07
N ASP A 59 -2.80 -5.11 1.66
CA ASP A 59 -3.21 -5.17 0.26
C ASP A 59 -3.42 -3.77 -0.32
N GLY A 60 -3.18 -3.63 -1.61
CA GLY A 60 -3.36 -2.36 -2.31
C GLY A 60 -3.59 -2.56 -3.80
N ARG A 61 -4.23 -1.58 -4.42
CA ARG A 61 -4.56 -1.60 -5.84
C ARG A 61 -4.66 -0.19 -6.41
N VAL A 62 -4.35 -0.03 -7.69
CA VAL A 62 -4.60 1.24 -8.39
C VAL A 62 -6.08 1.34 -8.72
N ASP A 63 -6.68 2.47 -8.36
CA ASP A 63 -8.09 2.74 -8.67
C ASP A 63 -8.29 3.14 -10.14
N PRO A 64 -9.53 3.23 -10.64
CA PRO A 64 -9.81 3.60 -12.04
C PRO A 64 -9.30 4.99 -12.44
N ALA A 65 -9.02 5.87 -11.50
CA ALA A 65 -8.45 7.19 -11.74
C ALA A 65 -6.90 7.22 -11.67
N GLY A 66 -6.25 6.06 -11.50
CA GLY A 66 -4.79 5.94 -11.45
C GLY A 66 -4.18 6.24 -10.08
N ARG A 67 -4.98 6.29 -8.99
CA ARG A 67 -4.52 6.52 -7.63
C ARG A 67 -4.28 5.20 -6.91
N PHE A 68 -3.24 5.15 -6.09
CA PHE A 68 -2.96 3.96 -5.30
C PHE A 68 -3.83 3.92 -4.04
N VAL A 69 -4.68 2.91 -3.93
CA VAL A 69 -5.49 2.64 -2.73
C VAL A 69 -4.91 1.43 -2.03
N LEU A 70 -4.58 1.56 -0.75
CA LEU A 70 -3.99 0.49 0.04
C LEU A 70 -4.43 0.57 1.49
N GLY A 71 -4.40 -0.57 2.14
CA GLY A 71 -4.75 -0.72 3.53
C GLY A 71 -3.56 -1.09 4.41
N THR A 72 -3.64 -0.67 5.66
CA THR A 72 -2.74 -1.10 6.73
C THR A 72 -3.46 -2.03 7.70
N MET A 73 -2.72 -2.86 8.38
CA MET A 73 -3.21 -3.75 9.43
C MET A 73 -2.22 -3.83 10.58
N TYR A 74 -2.69 -4.21 11.76
CA TYR A 74 -1.79 -4.53 12.86
C TYR A 74 -0.97 -5.77 12.49
N GLU A 75 0.35 -5.71 12.69
CA GLU A 75 1.28 -6.73 12.22
C GLU A 75 0.96 -8.12 12.75
N ASP A 76 0.64 -8.22 14.05
CA ASP A 76 0.15 -9.48 14.63
C ASP A 76 -1.36 -9.64 14.37
N ALA A 77 -1.70 -10.31 13.28
CA ALA A 77 -3.10 -10.58 12.90
C ALA A 77 -3.88 -11.36 13.96
N ALA A 78 -3.19 -12.22 14.73
CA ALA A 78 -3.81 -13.01 15.79
C ALA A 78 -4.29 -12.16 16.97
N ALA A 79 -3.73 -10.97 17.15
CA ALA A 79 -4.17 -10.02 18.19
C ALA A 79 -5.58 -9.47 17.95
N GLY A 80 -6.14 -9.61 16.74
CA GLY A 80 -7.50 -9.18 16.40
C GLY A 80 -7.73 -7.68 16.49
N ARG A 81 -6.66 -6.86 16.42
CA ARG A 81 -6.78 -5.40 16.50
C ARG A 81 -7.36 -4.80 15.23
N THR A 82 -8.17 -3.77 15.39
CA THR A 82 -8.77 -3.00 14.30
C THR A 82 -8.16 -1.59 14.23
N THR A 83 -6.84 -1.53 14.22
CA THR A 83 -6.08 -0.27 14.21
C THR A 83 -5.63 0.15 12.81
N GLY A 84 -5.90 -0.69 11.80
CA GLY A 84 -5.58 -0.39 10.41
C GLY A 84 -6.48 0.65 9.78
N SER A 85 -6.09 1.11 8.61
CA SER A 85 -6.79 2.14 7.83
C SER A 85 -6.69 1.85 6.34
N LEU A 86 -7.63 2.41 5.58
CA LEU A 86 -7.58 2.42 4.12
C LEU A 86 -7.18 3.82 3.67
N TYR A 87 -6.17 3.89 2.83
CA TYR A 87 -5.61 5.13 2.29
C TYR A 87 -5.76 5.20 0.77
N ARG A 88 -5.92 6.42 0.28
CA ARG A 88 -5.73 6.76 -1.12
C ARG A 88 -4.52 7.67 -1.24
N VAL A 89 -3.62 7.33 -2.15
CA VAL A 89 -2.39 8.05 -2.37
C VAL A 89 -2.35 8.57 -3.81
N ASP A 90 -2.20 9.86 -3.93
CA ASP A 90 -1.86 10.59 -5.13
C ASP A 90 -0.67 11.52 -4.80
N GLU A 91 -0.78 12.82 -4.95
CA GLU A 91 0.22 13.77 -4.44
C GLU A 91 0.22 13.85 -2.90
N GLN A 92 -0.88 13.43 -2.28
CA GLN A 92 -1.08 13.40 -0.83
C GLN A 92 -1.62 12.04 -0.38
N VAL A 93 -1.45 11.74 0.91
CA VAL A 93 -2.07 10.60 1.57
C VAL A 93 -3.38 11.02 2.20
N THR A 94 -4.47 10.38 1.78
CA THR A 94 -5.81 10.63 2.33
C THR A 94 -6.34 9.37 2.99
N ALA A 95 -6.70 9.42 4.27
CA ALA A 95 -7.37 8.33 4.94
C ALA A 95 -8.83 8.27 4.49
N LEU A 96 -9.22 7.17 3.86
CA LEU A 96 -10.61 6.92 3.44
C LEU A 96 -11.44 6.28 4.53
N ARG A 97 -10.82 5.42 5.33
CA ARG A 97 -11.45 4.70 6.43
C ARG A 97 -10.41 4.36 7.49
N THR A 98 -10.81 4.42 8.75
CA THR A 98 -10.01 4.00 9.92
C THR A 98 -10.72 2.89 10.68
N GLY A 99 -10.04 2.25 11.62
CA GLY A 99 -10.64 1.21 12.45
C GLY A 99 -10.86 -0.10 11.70
N ILE A 100 -9.95 -0.45 10.77
CA ILE A 100 -10.02 -1.65 9.95
C ILE A 100 -9.14 -2.74 10.55
N GLY A 101 -9.58 -4.00 10.45
CA GLY A 101 -8.80 -5.16 10.84
C GLY A 101 -7.75 -5.51 9.77
N ILE A 102 -8.15 -6.31 8.79
CA ILE A 102 -7.29 -6.77 7.69
C ILE A 102 -7.93 -6.38 6.37
N PRO A 103 -7.57 -5.23 5.78
CA PRO A 103 -8.06 -4.85 4.46
C PRO A 103 -7.47 -5.77 3.40
N ASN A 104 -8.34 -6.35 2.57
CA ASN A 104 -7.92 -7.33 1.57
C ASN A 104 -8.90 -7.38 0.39
N GLY A 105 -8.43 -7.83 -0.78
CA GLY A 105 -9.28 -8.09 -1.92
C GLY A 105 -9.90 -6.83 -2.54
N LEU A 106 -9.17 -5.73 -2.60
CA LEU A 106 -9.65 -4.44 -3.12
C LEU A 106 -10.24 -4.55 -4.53
N ALA A 107 -11.48 -4.07 -4.70
CA ALA A 107 -12.16 -3.96 -5.98
C ALA A 107 -12.89 -2.62 -6.10
N PHE A 108 -13.01 -2.12 -7.33
CA PHE A 108 -13.60 -0.81 -7.59
C PHE A 108 -14.81 -0.92 -8.51
N ASP A 109 -15.88 -0.19 -8.15
CA ASP A 109 -17.00 0.09 -9.04
C ASP A 109 -16.93 1.57 -9.45
N ALA A 110 -16.36 1.81 -10.63
CA ALA A 110 -16.18 3.17 -11.15
C ALA A 110 -17.50 3.88 -11.43
N GLN A 111 -18.57 3.13 -11.77
CA GLN A 111 -19.86 3.73 -12.08
C GLN A 111 -20.56 4.24 -10.82
N ARG A 112 -20.41 3.54 -9.71
CA ARG A 112 -21.00 3.93 -8.44
C ARG A 112 -20.05 4.72 -7.52
N GLY A 113 -18.76 4.82 -7.89
CA GLY A 113 -17.75 5.47 -7.06
C GLY A 113 -17.47 4.72 -5.76
N LEU A 114 -17.57 3.38 -5.78
CA LEU A 114 -17.38 2.54 -4.59
C LEU A 114 -16.07 1.76 -4.65
N VAL A 115 -15.51 1.53 -3.47
CA VAL A 115 -14.43 0.57 -3.24
C VAL A 115 -14.92 -0.50 -2.28
N TYR A 116 -14.63 -1.74 -2.60
CA TYR A 116 -14.88 -2.92 -1.76
C TYR A 116 -13.55 -3.48 -1.26
N TRP A 117 -13.51 -3.96 -0.02
CA TRP A 117 -12.34 -4.61 0.59
C TRP A 117 -12.74 -5.63 1.64
#